data_485c5d44bc7e3c7aa2658bdff97622e8
#
_entry.id   485c5d44bc7e3c7aa2658bdff97622e8
#
_cell.length_a   1.000
_cell.length_b   1.000
_cell.length_c   1.000
_cell.angle_alpha   90.00
_cell.angle_beta   90.00
_cell.angle_gamma   90.00
#
_symmetry.space_group_name_H-M   'P 1'
#
loop_
_entity.id
_entity.type
_entity.pdbx_description
1 polymer ?
#
loop_
_entity_poly.entity_id
_entity_poly.type
_entity_poly.pdbx_seq_one_letter_code
_entity_poly.pdbx_strand_id
1 'polypeptide(L)'
;MDSNKFVIKNKAFTHDGILFNSNFLNNLSVNQAIGKAIKVITKKKLGKKKITFRLKDWGISRQRYWGCPIPIVYNSKGKALAVKKKDLPVLLPENVDLNAKGNPLEKHSNWKFTKLSSGEKVIRETDTLDTFVDSSWYFLRFCSPKNKKYGYEINDLKYWMPVDQYIGGVEHAILHLLYSRFFMRALAYNNKKFNYIEPFKSLFTQGMVCHETYKNEENQWLYPNEVEKNSDGNLVLKK
;
A
#
# COMPACT_ATOMS: atom_id res chain seq x y z
N MET A 1 29.21 -22.42 21.36
CA MET A 1 30.26 -22.86 20.41
C MET A 1 31.61 -22.67 21.08
N ASP A 2 32.44 -23.68 21.05
CA ASP A 2 33.80 -23.61 21.57
C ASP A 2 34.62 -22.69 20.64
N SER A 3 35.12 -21.57 21.16
CA SER A 3 35.89 -20.56 20.41
C SER A 3 37.12 -21.14 19.71
N ASN A 4 37.65 -22.24 20.21
CA ASN A 4 38.83 -22.90 19.66
C ASN A 4 38.56 -23.76 18.42
N LYS A 5 37.28 -23.99 18.10
CA LYS A 5 36.85 -24.79 16.93
C LYS A 5 36.21 -23.94 15.80
N PHE A 6 36.11 -22.63 15.99
CA PHE A 6 35.49 -21.76 14.97
C PHE A 6 36.54 -21.29 13.97
N VAL A 7 36.38 -21.69 12.73
CA VAL A 7 37.26 -21.30 11.62
C VAL A 7 36.48 -20.48 10.62
N ILE A 8 36.93 -19.27 10.36
CA ILE A 8 36.42 -18.43 9.25
C ILE A 8 36.97 -18.98 7.94
N LYS A 9 36.07 -19.45 7.07
CA LYS A 9 36.40 -19.87 5.69
C LYS A 9 36.14 -18.72 4.71
N ASN A 10 35.79 -19.03 3.48
CA ASN A 10 35.60 -18.07 2.39
C ASN A 10 34.37 -17.15 2.52
N LYS A 11 33.56 -17.29 3.56
CA LYS A 11 32.38 -16.47 3.80
C LYS A 11 32.37 -15.91 5.22
N ALA A 12 31.97 -14.66 5.37
CA ALA A 12 31.75 -14.04 6.68
C ALA A 12 30.66 -14.78 7.47
N PHE A 13 30.84 -14.90 8.77
CA PHE A 13 29.80 -15.39 9.67
C PHE A 13 28.81 -14.25 9.93
N THR A 14 27.57 -14.44 9.50
CA THR A 14 26.52 -13.40 9.55
C THR A 14 25.41 -13.68 10.56
N HIS A 15 25.52 -14.78 11.31
CA HIS A 15 24.55 -15.17 12.34
C HIS A 15 24.89 -14.57 13.71
N ASP A 16 23.91 -14.61 14.63
CA ASP A 16 24.14 -14.20 16.01
C ASP A 16 25.20 -15.09 16.69
N GLY A 17 25.98 -14.49 17.58
CA GLY A 17 27.04 -15.19 18.29
C GLY A 17 27.63 -14.33 19.39
N ILE A 18 28.66 -14.89 20.04
CA ILE A 18 29.47 -14.20 21.03
C ILE A 18 30.80 -13.84 20.40
N LEU A 19 31.23 -12.60 20.55
CA LEU A 19 32.45 -12.10 19.97
C LEU A 19 33.66 -12.61 20.76
N PHE A 20 34.72 -13.01 20.05
CA PHE A 20 36.05 -13.34 20.60
C PHE A 20 37.13 -12.72 19.72
N ASN A 21 38.37 -12.63 20.22
CA ASN A 21 39.47 -11.95 19.54
C ASN A 21 39.11 -10.52 19.07
N SER A 22 38.20 -9.87 19.82
CA SER A 22 37.65 -8.56 19.49
C SER A 22 37.94 -7.49 20.54
N ASN A 23 39.03 -7.70 21.30
CA ASN A 23 39.53 -6.78 22.32
C ASN A 23 38.43 -6.41 23.35
N PHE A 24 38.09 -5.13 23.47
CA PHE A 24 37.09 -4.65 24.45
C PHE A 24 35.65 -5.16 24.17
N LEU A 25 35.41 -5.82 23.04
CA LEU A 25 34.13 -6.42 22.67
C LEU A 25 34.05 -7.93 22.97
N ASN A 26 35.10 -8.53 23.46
CA ASN A 26 35.11 -9.97 23.82
C ASN A 26 33.96 -10.32 24.77
N ASN A 27 33.45 -11.54 24.63
CA ASN A 27 32.37 -12.12 25.42
C ASN A 27 31.02 -11.37 25.38
N LEU A 28 30.82 -10.48 24.40
CA LEU A 28 29.57 -9.80 24.19
C LEU A 28 28.79 -10.44 23.05
N SER A 29 27.47 -10.44 23.17
CA SER A 29 26.62 -10.73 22.01
C SER A 29 26.74 -9.61 20.96
N VAL A 30 26.36 -9.89 19.70
CA VAL A 30 26.43 -8.92 18.60
C VAL A 30 25.74 -7.59 18.98
N ASN A 31 24.54 -7.65 19.55
CA ASN A 31 23.80 -6.46 19.93
C ASN A 31 24.46 -5.66 21.06
N GLN A 32 25.00 -6.35 22.06
CA GLN A 32 25.77 -5.72 23.14
C GLN A 32 27.05 -5.06 22.63
N ALA A 33 27.74 -5.74 21.71
CA ALA A 33 28.98 -5.24 21.09
C ALA A 33 28.74 -3.99 20.26
N ILE A 34 27.68 -3.97 19.46
CA ILE A 34 27.26 -2.77 18.68
C ILE A 34 27.00 -1.59 19.63
N GLY A 35 26.23 -1.81 20.68
CA GLY A 35 25.95 -0.76 21.67
C GLY A 35 27.21 -0.22 22.36
N LYS A 36 28.14 -1.12 22.74
CA LYS A 36 29.41 -0.74 23.38
C LYS A 36 30.35 -0.03 22.41
N ALA A 37 30.44 -0.48 21.16
CA ALA A 37 31.25 0.16 20.11
C ALA A 37 30.77 1.58 19.85
N ILE A 38 29.46 1.80 19.70
CA ILE A 38 28.87 3.13 19.52
C ILE A 38 29.21 4.05 20.70
N LYS A 39 29.10 3.58 21.94
CA LYS A 39 29.46 4.36 23.13
C LYS A 39 30.94 4.78 23.11
N VAL A 40 31.84 3.88 22.74
CA VAL A 40 33.28 4.18 22.67
C VAL A 40 33.58 5.20 21.57
N ILE A 41 33.01 5.03 20.38
CA ILE A 41 33.17 5.95 19.24
C ILE A 41 32.67 7.36 19.61
N THR A 42 31.50 7.42 20.25
CA THR A 42 30.91 8.70 20.69
C THR A 42 31.77 9.37 21.77
N LYS A 43 32.26 8.61 22.75
CA LYS A 43 33.12 9.14 23.82
C LYS A 43 34.43 9.70 23.25
N LYS A 44 35.00 9.03 22.27
CA LYS A 44 36.22 9.48 21.57
C LYS A 44 35.97 10.60 20.55
N LYS A 45 34.75 11.09 20.40
CA LYS A 45 34.32 12.11 19.41
C LYS A 45 34.67 11.74 17.95
N LEU A 46 34.77 10.44 17.64
CA LEU A 46 35.05 9.92 16.30
C LEU A 46 33.80 9.76 15.46
N GLY A 47 32.62 9.80 16.08
CA GLY A 47 31.33 9.66 15.40
C GLY A 47 30.16 9.72 16.38
N LYS A 48 28.95 9.60 15.87
CA LYS A 48 27.70 9.57 16.65
C LYS A 48 26.77 8.50 16.16
N LYS A 49 25.90 7.98 17.05
CA LYS A 49 24.81 7.08 16.67
C LYS A 49 23.88 7.78 15.67
N LYS A 50 23.63 7.14 14.53
CA LYS A 50 22.63 7.56 13.54
C LYS A 50 21.69 6.40 13.26
N ILE A 51 20.39 6.67 13.29
CA ILE A 51 19.36 5.75 12.84
C ILE A 51 19.04 6.13 11.41
N THR A 52 19.16 5.18 10.49
CA THR A 52 18.78 5.38 9.09
C THR A 52 17.61 4.44 8.78
N PHE A 53 16.49 5.03 8.38
CA PHE A 53 15.33 4.28 7.95
C PHE A 53 15.54 3.84 6.49
N ARG A 54 15.31 2.55 6.23
CA ARG A 54 15.31 1.98 4.87
C ARG A 54 13.89 1.95 4.33
N LEU A 55 13.30 3.13 4.17
CA LEU A 55 11.99 3.29 3.57
C LEU A 55 12.14 3.46 2.05
N LYS A 56 11.26 2.80 1.31
CA LYS A 56 11.07 3.06 -0.13
C LYS A 56 9.86 3.96 -0.28
N ASP A 57 9.88 4.77 -1.34
CA ASP A 57 8.70 5.57 -1.70
C ASP A 57 7.51 4.64 -1.98
N TRP A 58 6.37 5.02 -1.46
CA TRP A 58 5.13 4.30 -1.68
C TRP A 58 4.33 5.01 -2.78
N GLY A 59 4.47 4.52 -4.02
CA GLY A 59 3.74 5.04 -5.16
C GLY A 59 2.28 4.61 -5.13
N ILE A 60 1.38 5.58 -5.21
CA ILE A 60 -0.07 5.36 -5.25
C ILE A 60 -0.67 5.55 -6.64
N SER A 61 0.12 5.95 -7.63
CA SER A 61 -0.31 6.10 -9.03
C SER A 61 -0.14 4.80 -9.82
N ARG A 62 -1.02 4.58 -10.79
CA ARG A 62 -1.04 3.39 -11.64
C ARG A 62 -1.24 3.76 -13.09
N GLN A 63 -0.50 3.12 -13.97
CA GLN A 63 -0.56 3.27 -15.42
C GLN A 63 -1.66 2.37 -15.99
N ARG A 64 -2.91 2.65 -15.61
CA ARG A 64 -4.09 1.88 -16.03
C ARG A 64 -5.33 2.76 -16.09
N TYR A 65 -6.34 2.30 -16.84
CA TYR A 65 -7.61 3.00 -16.97
C TYR A 65 -8.41 2.99 -15.67
N TRP A 66 -8.53 1.82 -15.01
CA TRP A 66 -9.39 1.65 -13.84
C TRP A 66 -8.77 2.24 -12.59
N GLY A 67 -9.41 3.26 -12.07
CA GLY A 67 -9.00 3.98 -10.85
C GLY A 67 -9.48 5.43 -10.89
N CYS A 68 -9.41 6.13 -9.76
CA CYS A 68 -9.73 7.55 -9.68
C CYS A 68 -8.68 8.38 -10.43
N PRO A 69 -9.07 9.25 -11.38
CA PRO A 69 -8.13 10.15 -12.04
C PRO A 69 -7.44 11.08 -11.04
N ILE A 70 -6.14 11.30 -11.22
CA ILE A 70 -5.38 12.22 -10.39
C ILE A 70 -5.65 13.65 -10.85
N PRO A 71 -6.17 14.55 -9.99
CA PRO A 71 -6.56 15.90 -10.38
C PRO A 71 -5.34 16.84 -10.51
N ILE A 72 -4.38 16.45 -11.34
CA ILE A 72 -3.18 17.21 -11.67
C ILE A 72 -3.12 17.43 -13.18
N VAL A 73 -2.61 18.58 -13.56
CA VAL A 73 -2.34 18.94 -14.96
C VAL A 73 -0.93 19.54 -15.07
N TYR A 74 -0.35 19.45 -16.25
CA TYR A 74 0.95 20.01 -16.56
C TYR A 74 0.79 21.17 -17.57
N ASN A 75 1.37 22.32 -17.25
CA ASN A 75 1.38 23.44 -18.15
C ASN A 75 2.42 23.27 -19.28
N SER A 76 2.53 24.24 -20.19
CA SER A 76 3.47 24.24 -21.32
C SER A 76 4.94 24.15 -20.90
N LYS A 77 5.28 24.48 -19.64
CA LYS A 77 6.63 24.38 -19.07
C LYS A 77 6.85 23.06 -18.30
N GLY A 78 5.91 22.13 -18.36
CA GLY A 78 5.97 20.86 -17.62
C GLY A 78 5.75 20.98 -16.11
N LYS A 79 5.33 22.16 -15.61
CA LYS A 79 5.05 22.35 -14.19
C LYS A 79 3.72 21.69 -13.82
N ALA A 80 3.73 20.84 -12.80
CA ALA A 80 2.54 20.24 -12.22
C ALA A 80 1.68 21.29 -11.48
N LEU A 81 0.40 21.28 -11.74
CA LEU A 81 -0.60 22.17 -11.15
C LEU A 81 -1.81 21.35 -10.70
N ALA A 82 -2.33 21.63 -9.50
CA ALA A 82 -3.58 21.04 -9.05
C ALA A 82 -4.76 21.59 -9.88
N VAL A 83 -5.67 20.70 -10.27
CA VAL A 83 -6.94 21.10 -10.90
C VAL A 83 -7.75 21.91 -9.90
N LYS A 84 -8.24 23.09 -10.33
CA LYS A 84 -9.03 23.97 -9.47
C LYS A 84 -10.39 23.34 -9.16
N LYS A 85 -10.95 23.66 -7.99
CA LYS A 85 -12.24 23.09 -7.53
C LYS A 85 -13.37 23.27 -8.55
N LYS A 86 -13.40 24.36 -9.30
CA LYS A 86 -14.41 24.62 -10.34
C LYS A 86 -14.27 23.75 -11.59
N ASP A 87 -13.08 23.18 -11.80
CA ASP A 87 -12.76 22.29 -12.92
C ASP A 87 -12.87 20.79 -12.53
N LEU A 88 -13.35 20.49 -11.33
CA LEU A 88 -13.64 19.14 -10.84
C LEU A 88 -15.12 18.77 -11.09
N PRO A 89 -15.42 17.48 -11.23
CA PRO A 89 -14.55 16.31 -11.20
C PRO A 89 -13.79 16.10 -12.51
N VAL A 90 -12.62 15.44 -12.43
CA VAL A 90 -11.96 14.91 -13.62
C VAL A 90 -12.61 13.57 -13.94
N LEU A 91 -13.31 13.48 -15.06
CA LEU A 91 -13.98 12.26 -15.50
C LEU A 91 -13.08 11.44 -16.42
N LEU A 92 -13.16 10.12 -16.30
CA LEU A 92 -12.52 9.20 -17.24
C LEU A 92 -13.25 9.25 -18.58
N PRO A 93 -12.54 9.09 -19.73
CA PRO A 93 -13.18 9.00 -21.04
C PRO A 93 -13.86 7.64 -21.21
N GLU A 94 -15.01 7.61 -21.90
CA GLU A 94 -15.76 6.37 -22.13
C GLU A 94 -15.18 5.52 -23.27
N ASN A 95 -14.64 6.18 -24.31
CA ASN A 95 -14.11 5.53 -25.51
C ASN A 95 -12.60 5.28 -25.39
N VAL A 96 -12.21 4.22 -24.66
CA VAL A 96 -10.81 3.86 -24.43
C VAL A 96 -10.52 2.47 -24.97
N ASP A 97 -9.43 2.33 -25.73
CA ASP A 97 -8.91 1.04 -26.11
C ASP A 97 -8.17 0.39 -24.93
N LEU A 98 -8.84 -0.52 -24.24
CA LEU A 98 -8.28 -1.25 -23.09
C LEU A 98 -7.26 -2.32 -23.51
N ASN A 99 -7.20 -2.71 -24.78
CA ASN A 99 -6.23 -3.68 -25.29
C ASN A 99 -4.89 -3.01 -25.71
N ALA A 100 -4.82 -1.69 -25.66
CA ALA A 100 -3.62 -0.96 -26.02
C ALA A 100 -2.47 -1.30 -25.04
N LYS A 101 -1.31 -1.67 -25.58
CA LYS A 101 -0.10 -1.87 -24.76
C LYS A 101 0.28 -0.58 -24.02
N GLY A 102 0.55 -0.65 -22.72
CA GLY A 102 0.92 0.48 -21.87
C GLY A 102 -0.28 1.20 -21.27
N ASN A 103 -0.12 2.49 -20.89
CA ASN A 103 -1.18 3.26 -20.25
C ASN A 103 -2.24 3.70 -21.28
N PRO A 104 -3.49 3.22 -21.20
CA PRO A 104 -4.55 3.56 -22.15
C PRO A 104 -4.89 5.06 -22.17
N LEU A 105 -4.85 5.73 -21.01
CA LEU A 105 -5.14 7.16 -20.89
C LEU A 105 -4.08 8.04 -21.53
N GLU A 106 -2.81 7.61 -21.49
CA GLU A 106 -1.73 8.33 -22.14
C GLU A 106 -1.90 8.37 -23.66
N LYS A 107 -2.46 7.32 -24.24
CA LYS A 107 -2.74 7.20 -25.68
C LYS A 107 -4.01 7.94 -26.12
N HIS A 108 -4.87 8.33 -25.18
CA HIS A 108 -6.12 8.99 -25.46
C HIS A 108 -5.92 10.51 -25.63
N SER A 109 -5.49 10.94 -26.81
CA SER A 109 -5.12 12.34 -27.09
C SER A 109 -6.21 13.37 -26.76
N ASN A 110 -7.46 13.08 -27.12
CA ASN A 110 -8.59 13.98 -26.88
C ASN A 110 -8.91 14.20 -25.41
N TRP A 111 -8.56 13.25 -24.54
CA TRP A 111 -8.73 13.38 -23.09
C TRP A 111 -7.47 13.96 -22.43
N LYS A 112 -6.29 13.53 -22.86
CA LYS A 112 -5.00 13.94 -22.32
C LYS A 112 -4.78 15.45 -22.47
N PHE A 113 -5.07 16.01 -23.65
CA PHE A 113 -4.93 17.43 -23.90
C PHE A 113 -6.25 18.16 -23.62
N THR A 114 -6.21 19.15 -22.74
CA THR A 114 -7.43 19.86 -22.31
C THR A 114 -7.17 21.36 -22.12
N LYS A 115 -8.27 22.09 -21.90
CA LYS A 115 -8.21 23.49 -21.46
C LYS A 115 -8.86 23.61 -20.08
N LEU A 116 -8.21 24.34 -19.20
CA LEU A 116 -8.82 24.76 -17.93
C LEU A 116 -9.89 25.83 -18.16
N SER A 117 -10.75 26.04 -17.17
CA SER A 117 -11.74 27.13 -17.19
C SER A 117 -11.13 28.53 -17.33
N SER A 118 -9.80 28.67 -17.13
CA SER A 118 -9.03 29.88 -17.42
C SER A 118 -8.67 30.06 -18.90
N GLY A 119 -8.96 29.08 -19.76
CA GLY A 119 -8.53 29.05 -21.16
C GLY A 119 -7.13 28.50 -21.39
N GLU A 120 -6.36 28.24 -20.36
CA GLU A 120 -5.01 27.69 -20.46
C GLU A 120 -5.04 26.26 -21.00
N LYS A 121 -4.22 25.98 -22.03
CA LYS A 121 -4.01 24.63 -22.57
C LYS A 121 -3.04 23.89 -21.67
N VAL A 122 -3.43 22.70 -21.24
CA VAL A 122 -2.67 21.87 -20.31
C VAL A 122 -2.76 20.40 -20.70
N ILE A 123 -1.85 19.60 -20.14
CA ILE A 123 -1.83 18.15 -20.28
C ILE A 123 -2.32 17.55 -18.96
N ARG A 124 -3.29 16.64 -18.99
CA ARG A 124 -3.74 15.90 -17.80
C ARG A 124 -2.69 14.90 -17.36
N GLU A 125 -2.63 14.67 -16.05
CA GLU A 125 -2.03 13.44 -15.53
C GLU A 125 -2.79 12.24 -16.07
N THR A 126 -2.08 11.26 -16.61
CA THR A 126 -2.66 10.07 -17.25
C THR A 126 -2.64 8.84 -16.35
N ASP A 127 -1.93 8.89 -15.23
CA ASP A 127 -2.02 7.88 -14.21
C ASP A 127 -3.35 7.99 -13.44
N THR A 128 -3.85 6.87 -12.95
CA THR A 128 -4.95 6.84 -11.99
C THR A 128 -4.44 6.46 -10.61
N LEU A 129 -5.18 6.80 -9.57
CA LEU A 129 -4.88 6.33 -8.22
C LEU A 129 -5.11 4.82 -8.14
N ASP A 130 -4.34 4.15 -7.29
CA ASP A 130 -4.61 2.77 -6.92
C ASP A 130 -6.05 2.64 -6.42
N THR A 131 -6.76 1.56 -6.81
CA THR A 131 -8.17 1.37 -6.45
C THR A 131 -8.40 1.25 -4.95
N PHE A 132 -7.37 0.88 -4.17
CA PHE A 132 -7.44 0.93 -2.71
C PHE A 132 -7.58 2.35 -2.15
N VAL A 133 -7.24 3.39 -2.90
CA VAL A 133 -7.48 4.78 -2.49
C VAL A 133 -8.99 5.04 -2.40
N ASP A 134 -9.79 4.55 -3.35
CA ASP A 134 -11.24 4.70 -3.31
C ASP A 134 -11.87 4.01 -2.10
N SER A 135 -11.45 2.79 -1.80
CA SER A 135 -11.93 2.05 -0.64
C SER A 135 -11.34 2.52 0.70
N SER A 136 -10.29 3.31 0.68
CA SER A 136 -9.56 3.73 1.90
C SER A 136 -10.36 4.64 2.82
N TRP A 137 -11.45 5.22 2.36
CA TRP A 137 -12.25 6.19 3.11
C TRP A 137 -13.76 5.91 3.06
N TYR A 138 -14.21 4.76 2.53
CA TYR A 138 -15.63 4.44 2.37
C TYR A 138 -16.40 4.51 3.70
N PHE A 139 -15.78 4.14 4.81
CA PHE A 139 -16.38 4.20 6.14
C PHE A 139 -16.69 5.64 6.58
N LEU A 140 -15.92 6.63 6.14
CA LEU A 140 -16.26 8.05 6.34
C LEU A 140 -17.50 8.43 5.54
N ARG A 141 -17.59 7.95 4.30
CA ARG A 141 -18.77 8.16 3.45
C ARG A 141 -20.02 7.53 4.06
N PHE A 142 -19.88 6.38 4.70
CA PHE A 142 -20.99 5.69 5.38
C PHE A 142 -21.54 6.48 6.57
N CYS A 143 -20.72 7.33 7.21
CA CYS A 143 -21.21 8.20 8.27
C CYS A 143 -22.21 9.26 7.75
N SER A 144 -22.11 9.67 6.48
CA SER A 144 -22.96 10.71 5.87
C SER A 144 -23.50 10.26 4.51
N PRO A 145 -24.25 9.15 4.40
CA PRO A 145 -24.56 8.52 3.11
C PRO A 145 -25.49 9.38 2.22
N LYS A 146 -26.28 10.25 2.80
CA LYS A 146 -27.23 11.12 2.08
C LYS A 146 -26.64 12.47 1.65
N ASN A 147 -25.41 12.79 2.08
CA ASN A 147 -24.81 14.06 1.72
C ASN A 147 -24.45 14.08 0.21
N LYS A 148 -25.00 15.05 -0.51
CA LYS A 148 -24.76 15.22 -1.96
C LYS A 148 -23.64 16.20 -2.28
N LYS A 149 -23.18 16.97 -1.30
CA LYS A 149 -22.24 18.07 -1.50
C LYS A 149 -20.80 17.70 -1.09
N TYR A 150 -20.67 16.91 -0.02
CA TYR A 150 -19.37 16.51 0.55
C TYR A 150 -19.30 15.01 0.75
N GLY A 151 -18.10 14.47 0.81
CA GLY A 151 -17.87 13.06 1.08
C GLY A 151 -18.36 12.64 2.47
N TYR A 152 -18.30 13.56 3.44
CA TYR A 152 -18.74 13.37 4.83
C TYR A 152 -18.98 14.71 5.50
N GLU A 153 -19.71 14.69 6.62
CA GLU A 153 -19.89 15.83 7.54
C GLU A 153 -19.11 15.59 8.84
N ILE A 154 -18.42 16.61 9.32
CA ILE A 154 -17.59 16.50 10.54
C ILE A 154 -18.42 16.11 11.77
N ASN A 155 -19.65 16.59 11.87
CA ASN A 155 -20.52 16.25 13.01
C ASN A 155 -20.95 14.80 13.01
N ASP A 156 -21.19 14.21 11.83
CA ASP A 156 -21.49 12.79 11.71
C ASP A 156 -20.28 11.94 12.08
N LEU A 157 -19.08 12.37 11.68
CA LEU A 157 -17.85 11.70 12.08
C LEU A 157 -17.60 11.74 13.57
N LYS A 158 -17.94 12.83 14.26
CA LYS A 158 -17.80 12.92 15.73
C LYS A 158 -18.64 11.87 16.45
N TYR A 159 -19.76 11.48 15.87
CA TYR A 159 -20.65 10.47 16.44
C TYR A 159 -20.21 9.05 16.10
N TRP A 160 -19.86 8.79 14.84
CA TRP A 160 -19.62 7.43 14.33
C TRP A 160 -18.16 6.97 14.40
N MET A 161 -17.20 7.90 14.40
CA MET A 161 -15.78 7.56 14.31
C MET A 161 -15.07 7.60 15.68
N PRO A 162 -14.02 6.79 15.87
CA PRO A 162 -13.51 5.75 14.97
C PRO A 162 -14.43 4.52 14.98
N VAL A 163 -14.30 3.67 13.93
CA VAL A 163 -15.04 2.40 13.85
C VAL A 163 -14.67 1.50 15.03
N ASP A 164 -15.65 1.02 15.77
CA ASP A 164 -15.41 0.27 17.02
C ASP A 164 -14.79 -1.09 16.75
N GLN A 165 -15.32 -1.84 15.79
CA GLN A 165 -14.83 -3.17 15.41
C GLN A 165 -14.75 -3.28 13.90
N TYR A 166 -13.56 -3.58 13.39
CA TYR A 166 -13.33 -3.80 11.97
C TYR A 166 -12.99 -5.26 11.71
N ILE A 167 -13.75 -5.91 10.82
CA ILE A 167 -13.64 -7.35 10.56
C ILE A 167 -13.20 -7.54 9.11
N GLY A 168 -12.13 -8.32 8.90
CA GLY A 168 -11.61 -8.58 7.56
C GLY A 168 -10.48 -9.59 7.55
N GLY A 169 -10.02 -9.95 6.36
CA GLY A 169 -8.91 -10.89 6.17
C GLY A 169 -7.56 -10.28 6.56
N VAL A 170 -6.64 -11.12 7.00
CA VAL A 170 -5.28 -10.72 7.39
C VAL A 170 -4.47 -10.13 6.23
N GLU A 171 -4.77 -10.51 5.00
CA GLU A 171 -4.15 -10.01 3.76
C GLU A 171 -4.32 -8.50 3.59
N HIS A 172 -5.37 -7.91 4.17
CA HIS A 172 -5.61 -6.47 4.10
C HIS A 172 -4.67 -5.65 4.99
N ALA A 173 -3.88 -6.26 5.87
CA ALA A 173 -2.93 -5.54 6.73
C ALA A 173 -1.94 -4.66 5.95
N ILE A 174 -1.47 -5.14 4.80
CA ILE A 174 -0.55 -4.44 3.89
C ILE A 174 -1.25 -3.84 2.65
N LEU A 175 -2.56 -4.02 2.52
CA LEU A 175 -3.39 -3.50 1.44
C LEU A 175 -4.34 -2.44 1.98
N HIS A 176 -5.63 -2.75 2.06
CA HIS A 176 -6.69 -1.83 2.46
C HIS A 176 -6.43 -1.11 3.80
N LEU A 177 -5.97 -1.82 4.83
CA LEU A 177 -5.73 -1.20 6.14
C LEU A 177 -4.59 -0.17 6.10
N LEU A 178 -3.53 -0.45 5.34
CA LEU A 178 -2.43 0.49 5.16
C LEU A 178 -2.90 1.76 4.45
N TYR A 179 -3.67 1.61 3.34
CA TYR A 179 -4.25 2.74 2.62
C TYR A 179 -5.22 3.54 3.49
N SER A 180 -6.10 2.87 4.25
CA SER A 180 -7.04 3.54 5.16
C SER A 180 -6.33 4.39 6.20
N ARG A 181 -5.29 3.87 6.84
CA ARG A 181 -4.50 4.61 7.83
C ARG A 181 -3.74 5.77 7.20
N PHE A 182 -3.18 5.58 6.01
CA PHE A 182 -2.54 6.66 5.25
C PHE A 182 -3.55 7.76 4.91
N PHE A 183 -4.71 7.39 4.39
CA PHE A 183 -5.72 8.36 3.94
C PHE A 183 -6.27 9.20 5.10
N MET A 184 -6.51 8.59 6.27
CA MET A 184 -6.89 9.33 7.47
C MET A 184 -5.84 10.37 7.86
N ARG A 185 -4.56 10.00 7.81
CA ARG A 185 -3.45 10.92 8.10
C ARG A 185 -3.34 12.02 7.05
N ALA A 186 -3.56 11.70 5.78
CA ALA A 186 -3.57 12.68 4.70
C ALA A 186 -4.73 13.69 4.84
N LEU A 187 -5.93 13.24 5.23
CA LEU A 187 -7.07 14.11 5.52
C LEU A 187 -6.85 14.99 6.76
N ALA A 188 -6.14 14.48 7.76
CA ALA A 188 -5.78 15.22 8.97
C ALA A 188 -4.66 16.25 8.70
N TYR A 189 -3.88 16.08 7.66
CA TYR A 189 -2.77 16.98 7.35
C TYR A 189 -3.26 18.40 7.10
N ASN A 190 -2.78 19.34 7.90
CA ASN A 190 -3.21 20.75 7.90
C ASN A 190 -4.73 20.99 8.08
N ASN A 191 -5.48 20.01 8.56
CA ASN A 191 -6.92 20.13 8.79
C ASN A 191 -7.28 20.00 10.28
N LYS A 192 -7.32 21.13 10.98
CA LYS A 192 -7.63 21.19 12.42
C LYS A 192 -9.02 20.66 12.81
N LYS A 193 -9.95 20.54 11.85
CA LYS A 193 -11.31 20.03 12.09
C LYS A 193 -11.37 18.51 11.99
N PHE A 194 -10.40 17.88 11.34
CA PHE A 194 -10.30 16.44 11.16
C PHE A 194 -9.11 15.92 11.97
N ASN A 195 -9.36 15.30 13.10
CA ASN A 195 -8.34 14.82 14.04
C ASN A 195 -8.31 13.30 14.21
N TYR A 196 -8.93 12.57 13.30
CA TYR A 196 -8.93 11.11 13.29
C TYR A 196 -7.69 10.59 12.57
N ILE A 197 -6.72 10.05 13.30
CA ILE A 197 -5.46 9.53 12.73
C ILE A 197 -5.55 8.03 12.47
N GLU A 198 -6.29 7.31 13.33
CA GLU A 198 -6.54 5.88 13.19
C GLU A 198 -8.03 5.64 12.95
N PRO A 199 -8.39 4.91 11.88
CA PRO A 199 -9.78 4.72 11.49
C PRO A 199 -10.53 3.70 12.36
N PHE A 200 -9.83 2.74 12.95
CA PHE A 200 -10.40 1.57 13.64
C PHE A 200 -9.87 1.49 15.07
N LYS A 201 -10.78 1.25 16.05
CA LYS A 201 -10.40 0.99 17.46
C LYS A 201 -9.83 -0.40 17.64
N SER A 202 -10.47 -1.38 16.99
CA SER A 202 -10.07 -2.78 17.09
C SER A 202 -10.25 -3.48 15.74
N LEU A 203 -9.42 -4.50 15.53
CA LEU A 203 -9.42 -5.31 14.33
C LEU A 203 -9.63 -6.77 14.72
N PHE A 204 -10.57 -7.42 14.06
CA PHE A 204 -10.74 -8.86 14.12
C PHE A 204 -10.35 -9.44 12.76
N THR A 205 -9.21 -10.11 12.71
CA THR A 205 -8.72 -10.74 11.48
C THR A 205 -9.30 -12.12 11.30
N GLN A 206 -10.01 -12.32 10.21
CA GLN A 206 -10.48 -13.64 9.79
C GLN A 206 -9.32 -14.42 9.18
N GLY A 207 -9.36 -15.76 9.32
CA GLY A 207 -8.50 -16.65 8.53
C GLY A 207 -8.88 -16.58 7.05
N MET A 208 -7.93 -16.90 6.17
CA MET A 208 -8.22 -17.03 4.75
C MET A 208 -9.18 -18.20 4.52
N VAL A 209 -10.24 -17.95 3.77
CA VAL A 209 -11.12 -19.00 3.27
C VAL A 209 -10.40 -19.71 2.13
N CYS A 210 -10.09 -20.98 2.35
CA CYS A 210 -9.46 -21.84 1.34
C CYS A 210 -10.49 -22.82 0.81
N HIS A 211 -10.43 -23.11 -0.47
CA HIS A 211 -11.21 -24.12 -1.15
C HIS A 211 -10.32 -24.93 -2.08
N GLU A 212 -10.59 -26.20 -2.23
CA GLU A 212 -9.91 -27.04 -3.19
C GLU A 212 -10.19 -26.56 -4.61
N THR A 213 -9.17 -26.56 -5.45
CA THR A 213 -9.29 -26.27 -6.88
C THR A 213 -8.88 -27.51 -7.67
N TYR A 214 -9.58 -27.75 -8.76
CA TYR A 214 -9.42 -28.97 -9.55
C TYR A 214 -8.93 -28.66 -10.95
N LYS A 215 -8.09 -29.55 -11.49
CA LYS A 215 -7.65 -29.52 -12.87
C LYS A 215 -7.79 -30.90 -13.49
N ASN A 216 -8.11 -30.95 -14.78
CA ASN A 216 -8.06 -32.18 -15.57
C ASN A 216 -6.59 -32.52 -15.96
N GLU A 217 -6.40 -33.63 -16.62
CA GLU A 217 -5.09 -34.11 -17.10
C GLU A 217 -4.43 -33.13 -18.09
N GLU A 218 -5.23 -32.30 -18.77
CA GLU A 218 -4.79 -31.27 -19.71
C GLU A 218 -4.45 -29.94 -19.05
N ASN A 219 -4.42 -29.88 -17.69
CA ASN A 219 -4.20 -28.67 -16.90
C ASN A 219 -5.27 -27.57 -17.03
N GLN A 220 -6.46 -27.89 -17.49
CA GLN A 220 -7.59 -26.97 -17.54
C GLN A 220 -8.29 -26.95 -16.20
N TRP A 221 -8.73 -25.76 -15.77
CA TRP A 221 -9.47 -25.59 -14.52
C TRP A 221 -10.89 -26.17 -14.64
N LEU A 222 -11.29 -26.89 -13.60
CA LEU A 222 -12.62 -27.47 -13.46
C LEU A 222 -13.40 -26.75 -12.36
N TYR A 223 -14.70 -26.62 -12.54
CA TYR A 223 -15.56 -26.15 -11.47
C TYR A 223 -15.77 -27.27 -10.43
N PRO A 224 -15.96 -26.93 -9.14
CA PRO A 224 -16.18 -27.95 -8.10
C PRO A 224 -17.37 -28.88 -8.36
N ASN A 225 -18.39 -28.42 -9.08
CA ASN A 225 -19.58 -29.22 -9.44
C ASN A 225 -19.34 -30.21 -10.60
N GLU A 226 -18.21 -30.07 -11.32
CA GLU A 226 -17.80 -31.00 -12.39
C GLU A 226 -16.98 -32.18 -11.86
N VAL A 227 -16.66 -32.17 -10.55
CA VAL A 227 -15.81 -33.18 -9.92
C VAL A 227 -16.61 -33.93 -8.86
N GLU A 228 -16.47 -35.25 -8.79
CA GLU A 228 -17.03 -36.08 -7.73
C GLU A 228 -16.01 -37.15 -7.27
N LYS A 229 -16.25 -37.74 -6.11
CA LYS A 229 -15.47 -38.89 -5.64
C LYS A 229 -16.15 -40.19 -6.09
N ASN A 230 -15.39 -41.05 -6.75
CA ASN A 230 -15.86 -42.40 -7.08
C ASN A 230 -15.90 -43.30 -5.82
N SER A 231 -16.34 -44.57 -6.00
CA SER A 231 -16.41 -45.57 -4.92
C SER A 231 -15.07 -45.82 -4.22
N ASP A 232 -13.97 -45.61 -4.91
CA ASP A 232 -12.60 -45.81 -4.40
C ASP A 232 -12.01 -44.57 -3.75
N GLY A 233 -12.78 -43.47 -3.66
CA GLY A 233 -12.38 -42.19 -3.09
C GLY A 233 -11.55 -41.30 -4.00
N ASN A 234 -11.33 -41.70 -5.27
CA ASN A 234 -10.59 -40.88 -6.25
C ASN A 234 -11.50 -39.83 -6.86
N LEU A 235 -10.90 -38.64 -7.13
CA LEU A 235 -11.57 -37.55 -7.82
C LEU A 235 -11.72 -37.92 -9.31
N VAL A 236 -12.95 -37.84 -9.80
CA VAL A 236 -13.29 -38.10 -11.22
C VAL A 236 -14.20 -37.00 -11.75
N LEU A 237 -14.22 -36.80 -13.05
CA LEU A 237 -15.19 -35.92 -13.70
C LEU A 237 -16.59 -36.50 -13.54
N LYS A 238 -17.53 -35.67 -13.15
CA LYS A 238 -18.96 -36.00 -13.12
C LYS A 238 -19.42 -36.31 -14.55
N LYS A 239 -20.11 -37.43 -14.70
CA LYS A 239 -20.70 -37.83 -15.98
C LYS A 239 -21.98 -37.07 -16.27
#